data_8ffbe64b65da0e8027978bc903e6d122
#
_entry.id   8ffbe64b65da0e8027978bc903e6d122
#
_cell.length_a   1.000
_cell.length_b   1.000
_cell.length_c   1.000
_cell.angle_alpha   90.00
_cell.angle_beta   90.00
_cell.angle_gamma   90.00
#
_symmetry.space_group_name_H-M   'P 1'
#
loop_
_entity.id
_entity.type
_entity.pdbx_description
1 polymer ?
#
loop_
_entity_poly.entity_id
_entity_poly.type
_entity_poly.pdbx_seq_one_letter_code
_entity_poly.pdbx_strand_id
1 'polypeptide(L)'
;MSHERTDFTLLRAALDLTSSLDLKSGLQNFVDQACALTSSPHATMCVLDTWGATTLRLEHHDSYPAPPVPETLPAVIPVNTPLLVNSPQDAPDIDLPASTPPFLGVSVLVHEQVYGRLYLMGKPGGYTDEDAAVVAALAPAAGIAVENANLYADSKRTARWISASQSLTTTMLEGADEEEALELIAKTVREVSHADTAIIVLQS
;
A
#
# COMPACT_ATOMS: atom_id res chain seq x y z
N MET A 1 32.64 -3.13 9.00
CA MET A 1 32.24 -4.12 7.97
C MET A 1 30.79 -4.57 8.08
N SER A 2 30.16 -4.69 9.28
CA SER A 2 28.75 -5.08 9.42
C SER A 2 27.78 -3.96 9.01
N HIS A 3 28.03 -2.71 9.42
CA HIS A 3 27.18 -1.55 9.08
C HIS A 3 27.15 -1.25 7.58
N GLU A 4 28.26 -1.27 6.87
CA GLU A 4 28.30 -1.02 5.42
C GLU A 4 27.50 -2.05 4.60
N ARG A 5 27.44 -3.31 5.06
CA ARG A 5 26.61 -4.34 4.40
C ARG A 5 25.12 -4.10 4.64
N THR A 6 24.77 -3.66 5.84
CA THR A 6 23.38 -3.33 6.18
C THR A 6 22.91 -2.11 5.37
N ASP A 7 23.72 -1.05 5.29
CA ASP A 7 23.41 0.16 4.52
C ASP A 7 23.22 -0.13 3.03
N PHE A 8 24.08 -0.98 2.44
CA PHE A 8 23.94 -1.36 1.03
C PHE A 8 22.67 -2.21 0.78
N THR A 9 22.34 -3.09 1.71
CA THR A 9 21.13 -3.93 1.61
C THR A 9 19.87 -3.09 1.74
N LEU A 10 19.86 -2.12 2.66
CA LEU A 10 18.77 -1.16 2.81
C LEU A 10 18.57 -0.29 1.56
N LEU A 11 19.66 0.25 1.02
CA LEU A 11 19.59 1.05 -0.20
C LEU A 11 19.04 0.25 -1.38
N ARG A 12 19.47 -0.99 -1.55
CA ARG A 12 18.97 -1.87 -2.59
C ARG A 12 17.50 -2.18 -2.39
N ALA A 13 17.08 -2.54 -1.18
CA ALA A 13 15.68 -2.78 -0.85
C ALA A 13 14.81 -1.53 -1.15
N ALA A 14 15.26 -0.34 -0.77
CA ALA A 14 14.56 0.90 -1.05
C ALA A 14 14.44 1.19 -2.56
N LEU A 15 15.50 0.94 -3.35
CA LEU A 15 15.47 1.10 -4.81
C LEU A 15 14.52 0.09 -5.48
N ASP A 16 14.54 -1.16 -5.05
CA ASP A 16 13.65 -2.21 -5.58
C ASP A 16 12.18 -1.86 -5.30
N LEU A 17 11.87 -1.28 -4.14
CA LEU A 17 10.54 -0.82 -3.77
C LEU A 17 10.04 0.31 -4.68
N THR A 18 10.88 1.30 -4.95
CA THR A 18 10.48 2.48 -5.73
C THR A 18 10.35 2.20 -7.23
N SER A 19 10.81 1.06 -7.71
CA SER A 19 10.73 0.66 -9.13
C SER A 19 9.41 -0.02 -9.51
N SER A 20 8.60 -0.45 -8.55
CA SER A 20 7.32 -1.11 -8.81
C SER A 20 6.27 -0.10 -9.26
N LEU A 21 5.65 -0.38 -10.41
CA LEU A 21 4.52 0.39 -10.96
C LEU A 21 3.16 -0.17 -10.55
N ASP A 22 3.12 -1.36 -9.96
CA ASP A 22 1.93 -1.97 -9.40
C ASP A 22 1.93 -1.79 -7.88
N LEU A 23 0.94 -1.08 -7.38
CA LEU A 23 0.82 -0.71 -5.97
C LEU A 23 0.85 -1.93 -5.03
N LYS A 24 0.06 -2.95 -5.35
CA LYS A 24 -0.05 -4.14 -4.50
C LYS A 24 1.27 -4.90 -4.44
N SER A 25 1.91 -5.07 -5.58
CA SER A 25 3.22 -5.75 -5.68
C SER A 25 4.32 -4.96 -4.98
N GLY A 26 4.32 -3.62 -5.10
CA GLY A 26 5.28 -2.75 -4.41
C GLY A 26 5.13 -2.83 -2.88
N LEU A 27 3.91 -2.77 -2.38
CA LEU A 27 3.64 -2.88 -0.94
C LEU A 27 3.91 -4.28 -0.39
N GLN A 28 3.61 -5.35 -1.16
CA GLN A 28 3.95 -6.71 -0.77
C GLN A 28 5.48 -6.88 -0.66
N ASN A 29 6.23 -6.38 -1.63
CA ASN A 29 7.69 -6.39 -1.57
C ASN A 29 8.23 -5.64 -0.34
N PHE A 30 7.61 -4.52 0.04
CA PHE A 30 7.95 -3.80 1.28
C PHE A 30 7.75 -4.67 2.52
N VAL A 31 6.61 -5.37 2.62
CA VAL A 31 6.32 -6.30 3.72
C VAL A 31 7.37 -7.41 3.79
N ASP A 32 7.68 -8.03 2.64
CA ASP A 32 8.64 -9.12 2.55
C ASP A 32 10.06 -8.68 2.89
N GLN A 33 10.49 -7.50 2.42
CA GLN A 33 11.80 -6.93 2.73
C GLN A 33 11.93 -6.56 4.21
N ALA A 34 10.89 -6.00 4.82
CA ALA A 34 10.89 -5.70 6.25
C ALA A 34 11.03 -6.99 7.09
N CYS A 35 10.32 -8.07 6.72
CA CYS A 35 10.49 -9.38 7.34
C CYS A 35 11.91 -9.92 7.21
N ALA A 36 12.45 -9.91 6.00
CA ALA A 36 13.78 -10.44 5.72
C ALA A 36 14.88 -9.70 6.49
N LEU A 37 14.82 -8.37 6.55
CA LEU A 37 15.82 -7.54 7.21
C LEU A 37 15.77 -7.62 8.74
N THR A 38 14.59 -7.83 9.31
CA THR A 38 14.40 -7.95 10.76
C THR A 38 14.37 -9.41 11.25
N SER A 39 14.39 -10.36 10.33
CA SER A 39 14.17 -11.79 10.63
C SER A 39 12.84 -12.02 11.35
N SER A 40 11.80 -11.31 10.92
CA SER A 40 10.45 -11.45 11.47
C SER A 40 9.70 -12.57 10.74
N PRO A 41 9.11 -13.54 11.46
CA PRO A 41 8.39 -14.66 10.82
C PRO A 41 7.01 -14.24 10.29
N HIS A 42 6.47 -13.12 10.78
CA HIS A 42 5.15 -12.63 10.39
C HIS A 42 5.15 -11.12 10.23
N ALA A 43 4.44 -10.66 9.20
CA ALA A 43 4.12 -9.26 9.06
C ALA A 43 2.71 -9.07 8.50
N THR A 44 2.09 -7.96 8.88
CA THR A 44 0.82 -7.51 8.31
C THR A 44 0.92 -6.02 8.03
N MET A 45 0.59 -5.63 6.80
CA MET A 45 0.41 -4.23 6.44
C MET A 45 -1.07 -3.95 6.20
N CYS A 46 -1.60 -2.96 6.90
CA CYS A 46 -2.93 -2.44 6.72
C CYS A 46 -2.85 -1.10 5.98
N VAL A 47 -3.44 -1.04 4.78
CA VAL A 47 -3.65 0.22 4.04
C VAL A 47 -4.94 0.84 4.53
N LEU A 48 -4.92 2.13 4.80
CA LEU A 48 -6.03 2.86 5.40
C LEU A 48 -6.69 3.78 4.36
N ASP A 49 -8.00 3.97 4.50
CA ASP A 49 -8.70 5.05 3.80
C ASP A 49 -8.57 6.38 4.56
N THR A 50 -9.21 7.42 4.03
CA THR A 50 -9.23 8.76 4.64
C THR A 50 -9.91 8.81 6.01
N TRP A 51 -10.68 7.78 6.37
CA TRP A 51 -11.39 7.64 7.63
C TRP A 51 -10.64 6.75 8.62
N GLY A 52 -9.51 6.17 8.19
CA GLY A 52 -8.70 5.26 9.00
C GLY A 52 -9.18 3.80 8.99
N ALA A 53 -10.15 3.45 8.13
CA ALA A 53 -10.57 2.07 7.96
C ALA A 53 -9.62 1.31 7.03
N THR A 54 -9.38 0.03 7.32
CA THR A 54 -8.50 -0.82 6.50
C THR A 54 -9.19 -1.19 5.18
N THR A 55 -8.61 -0.78 4.08
CA THR A 55 -9.10 -1.06 2.71
C THR A 55 -8.37 -2.23 2.06
N LEU A 56 -7.10 -2.45 2.42
CA LEU A 56 -6.29 -3.55 1.91
C LEU A 56 -5.42 -4.08 3.04
N ARG A 57 -5.30 -5.41 3.13
CA ARG A 57 -4.39 -6.11 4.03
C ARG A 57 -3.41 -6.94 3.21
N LEU A 58 -2.14 -6.79 3.50
CA LEU A 58 -1.03 -7.56 2.93
C LEU A 58 -0.34 -8.30 4.06
N GLU A 59 0.03 -9.54 3.81
CA GLU A 59 0.56 -10.41 4.86
C GLU A 59 1.80 -11.17 4.37
N HIS A 60 2.71 -11.43 5.31
CA HIS A 60 3.84 -12.32 5.16
C HIS A 60 3.83 -13.34 6.28
N HIS A 61 4.00 -14.62 5.96
CA HIS A 61 4.01 -15.71 6.93
C HIS A 61 5.04 -16.76 6.55
N ASP A 62 6.01 -16.99 7.42
CA ASP A 62 6.94 -18.12 7.30
C ASP A 62 6.33 -19.45 7.81
N SER A 63 5.33 -19.35 8.70
CA SER A 63 4.65 -20.50 9.30
C SER A 63 3.20 -20.17 9.65
N TYR A 64 2.32 -21.18 9.56
CA TYR A 64 0.93 -21.05 9.94
C TYR A 64 0.67 -21.69 11.32
N PRO A 65 -0.22 -21.15 12.16
CA PRO A 65 -1.01 -19.91 11.98
C PRO A 65 -0.24 -18.66 12.39
N ALA A 66 -0.46 -17.56 11.63
CA ALA A 66 0.02 -16.26 12.03
C ALA A 66 -0.68 -15.80 13.32
N PRO A 67 0.02 -15.13 14.22
CA PRO A 67 -0.61 -14.53 15.38
C PRO A 67 -1.64 -13.48 14.94
N PRO A 68 -2.84 -13.42 15.53
CA PRO A 68 -3.82 -12.42 15.18
C PRO A 68 -3.27 -11.02 15.51
N VAL A 69 -3.40 -10.11 14.57
CA VAL A 69 -3.16 -8.67 14.84
C VAL A 69 -4.34 -8.17 15.67
N PRO A 70 -4.13 -7.70 16.90
CA PRO A 70 -5.21 -7.11 17.69
C PRO A 70 -5.86 -5.95 16.91
N GLU A 71 -7.19 -5.90 16.88
CA GLU A 71 -7.95 -4.87 16.15
C GLU A 71 -7.64 -3.44 16.65
N THR A 72 -7.19 -3.31 17.88
CA THR A 72 -6.83 -2.04 18.52
C THR A 72 -5.46 -1.51 18.08
N LEU A 73 -4.54 -2.36 17.60
CA LEU A 73 -3.19 -1.96 17.22
C LEU A 73 -3.14 -0.88 16.11
N PRO A 74 -4.03 -0.88 15.10
CA PRO A 74 -3.98 0.14 14.06
C PRO A 74 -4.04 1.57 14.57
N ALA A 75 -4.75 1.81 15.67
CA ALA A 75 -4.95 3.17 16.22
C ALA A 75 -3.75 3.70 17.01
N VAL A 76 -2.83 2.86 17.42
CA VAL A 76 -1.85 3.17 18.46
C VAL A 76 -0.44 3.44 17.95
N ILE A 77 -0.10 3.02 16.70
CA ILE A 77 1.24 3.29 16.16
C ILE A 77 1.42 4.79 15.95
N PRO A 78 2.45 5.40 16.55
CA PRO A 78 2.79 6.79 16.33
C PRO A 78 3.08 7.08 14.85
N VAL A 79 2.80 8.31 14.41
CA VAL A 79 2.95 8.67 12.99
C VAL A 79 4.43 8.63 12.55
N ASN A 80 5.34 9.16 13.38
CA ASN A 80 6.73 9.40 12.99
C ASN A 80 7.75 8.56 13.77
N THR A 81 7.30 7.67 14.65
CA THR A 81 8.20 6.89 15.50
C THR A 81 7.75 5.43 15.49
N PRO A 82 8.65 4.47 15.26
CA PRO A 82 8.32 3.07 15.43
C PRO A 82 7.84 2.77 16.84
N LEU A 83 6.84 1.89 16.95
CA LEU A 83 6.37 1.34 18.22
C LEU A 83 6.99 -0.04 18.41
N LEU A 84 7.90 -0.16 19.36
CA LEU A 84 8.56 -1.42 19.70
C LEU A 84 7.98 -1.94 21.03
N VAL A 85 7.43 -3.15 21.00
CA VAL A 85 6.82 -3.80 22.16
C VAL A 85 7.30 -5.25 22.22
N ASN A 86 8.14 -5.55 23.19
CA ASN A 86 8.60 -6.92 23.43
C ASN A 86 7.76 -7.63 24.50
N SER A 87 7.06 -6.84 25.32
CA SER A 87 6.14 -7.34 26.35
C SER A 87 5.00 -6.34 26.54
N PRO A 88 3.81 -6.75 26.98
CA PRO A 88 2.70 -5.84 27.25
C PRO A 88 3.04 -4.70 28.22
N GLN A 89 4.04 -4.88 29.08
CA GLN A 89 4.51 -3.86 30.01
C GLN A 89 5.25 -2.71 29.33
N ASP A 90 5.77 -2.92 28.13
CA ASP A 90 6.48 -1.87 27.36
C ASP A 90 5.52 -0.83 26.79
N ALA A 91 4.21 -1.12 26.77
CA ALA A 91 3.16 -0.25 26.27
C ALA A 91 1.96 -0.22 27.22
N PRO A 92 2.11 0.36 28.44
CA PRO A 92 1.09 0.31 29.49
C PRO A 92 -0.20 1.06 29.12
N ASP A 93 -0.11 2.01 28.19
CA ASP A 93 -1.26 2.78 27.69
C ASP A 93 -2.08 2.05 26.63
N ILE A 94 -1.62 0.87 26.21
CA ILE A 94 -2.29 0.04 25.21
C ILE A 94 -2.81 -1.21 25.90
N ASP A 95 -4.10 -1.47 25.76
CA ASP A 95 -4.72 -2.69 26.27
C ASP A 95 -4.31 -3.92 25.40
N LEU A 96 -3.17 -4.51 25.73
CA LEU A 96 -2.61 -5.66 25.06
C LEU A 96 -2.85 -6.94 25.86
N PRO A 97 -3.39 -8.00 25.24
CA PRO A 97 -3.47 -9.32 25.88
C PRO A 97 -2.09 -9.79 26.37
N ALA A 98 -2.03 -10.46 27.50
CA ALA A 98 -0.79 -10.99 28.06
C ALA A 98 -0.10 -12.02 27.11
N SER A 99 -0.85 -12.59 26.17
CA SER A 99 -0.34 -13.51 25.14
C SER A 99 0.13 -12.81 23.87
N THR A 100 0.13 -11.48 23.82
CA THR A 100 0.59 -10.72 22.64
C THR A 100 2.07 -11.02 22.40
N PRO A 101 2.43 -11.53 21.21
CA PRO A 101 3.84 -11.76 20.88
C PRO A 101 4.57 -10.42 20.72
N PRO A 102 5.91 -10.40 20.84
CA PRO A 102 6.69 -9.24 20.50
C PRO A 102 6.30 -8.70 19.13
N PHE A 103 6.15 -7.37 19.03
CA PHE A 103 5.84 -6.72 17.75
C PHE A 103 6.57 -5.38 17.58
N LEU A 104 6.77 -5.02 16.33
CA LEU A 104 7.30 -3.75 15.89
C LEU A 104 6.34 -3.14 14.88
N GLY A 105 5.82 -1.96 15.17
CA GLY A 105 4.89 -1.23 14.32
C GLY A 105 5.51 0.02 13.73
N VAL A 106 5.23 0.31 12.45
CA VAL A 106 5.65 1.54 11.78
C VAL A 106 4.53 2.08 10.89
N SER A 107 4.40 3.40 10.83
CA SER A 107 3.49 4.08 9.90
C SER A 107 4.19 4.35 8.57
N VAL A 108 3.49 4.08 7.46
CA VAL A 108 3.90 4.46 6.11
C VAL A 108 3.15 5.74 5.74
N LEU A 109 3.90 6.78 5.40
CA LEU A 109 3.36 8.10 5.09
C LEU A 109 3.41 8.38 3.59
N VAL A 110 2.37 9.01 3.07
CA VAL A 110 2.30 9.61 1.74
C VAL A 110 1.82 11.05 1.92
N HIS A 111 2.60 12.05 1.48
CA HIS A 111 2.31 13.47 1.69
C HIS A 111 1.98 13.81 3.16
N GLU A 112 2.82 13.30 4.11
CA GLU A 112 2.66 13.51 5.56
C GLU A 112 1.39 12.90 6.18
N GLN A 113 0.57 12.22 5.40
CA GLN A 113 -0.61 11.50 5.88
C GLN A 113 -0.32 10.01 6.02
N VAL A 114 -0.90 9.39 7.05
CA VAL A 114 -0.77 7.94 7.25
C VAL A 114 -1.54 7.21 6.15
N TYR A 115 -0.79 6.59 5.25
CA TYR A 115 -1.34 5.76 4.19
C TYR A 115 -1.58 4.32 4.66
N GLY A 116 -0.73 3.85 5.54
CA GLY A 116 -0.85 2.49 6.07
C GLY A 116 0.05 2.27 7.28
N ARG A 117 -0.10 1.09 7.88
CA ARG A 117 0.68 0.66 9.02
C ARG A 117 1.18 -0.75 8.84
N LEU A 118 2.48 -0.93 9.05
CA LEU A 118 3.14 -2.23 9.04
C LEU A 118 3.31 -2.71 10.48
N TYR A 119 3.02 -3.99 10.70
CA TYR A 119 3.24 -4.73 11.94
C TYR A 119 4.12 -5.93 11.64
N LEU A 120 5.26 -6.02 12.29
CA LEU A 120 6.14 -7.18 12.31
C LEU A 120 5.93 -7.88 13.64
N MET A 121 5.79 -9.21 13.65
CA MET A 121 5.40 -9.96 14.86
C MET A 121 6.15 -11.26 15.01
N GLY A 122 6.33 -11.65 16.28
CA GLY A 122 6.77 -12.99 16.64
C GLY A 122 8.25 -13.25 16.48
N LYS A 123 9.10 -12.23 16.36
CA LYS A 123 10.55 -12.41 16.30
C LYS A 123 11.07 -13.10 17.56
N PRO A 124 11.76 -14.27 17.45
CA PRO A 124 12.39 -14.90 18.60
C PRO A 124 13.42 -13.98 19.28
N GLY A 125 13.28 -13.79 20.57
CA GLY A 125 14.15 -12.89 21.34
C GLY A 125 13.70 -11.43 21.33
N GLY A 126 12.62 -11.09 20.62
CA GLY A 126 12.07 -9.73 20.54
C GLY A 126 12.74 -8.85 19.50
N TYR A 127 12.28 -7.62 19.41
CA TYR A 127 12.79 -6.59 18.52
C TYR A 127 13.78 -5.68 19.22
N THR A 128 14.73 -5.12 18.46
CA THR A 128 15.76 -4.20 18.94
C THR A 128 15.57 -2.81 18.34
N ASP A 129 16.25 -1.83 18.90
CA ASP A 129 16.31 -0.46 18.33
C ASP A 129 16.90 -0.47 16.91
N GLU A 130 17.81 -1.42 16.59
CA GLU A 130 18.34 -1.59 15.25
C GLU A 130 17.27 -2.07 14.27
N ASP A 131 16.42 -3.02 14.66
CA ASP A 131 15.27 -3.44 13.85
C ASP A 131 14.33 -2.27 13.60
N ALA A 132 14.04 -1.49 14.64
CA ALA A 132 13.18 -0.31 14.53
C ALA A 132 13.77 0.73 13.57
N ALA A 133 15.08 0.99 13.66
CA ALA A 133 15.77 1.92 12.77
C ALA A 133 15.75 1.44 11.30
N VAL A 134 15.95 0.14 11.06
CA VAL A 134 15.89 -0.47 9.72
C VAL A 134 14.50 -0.28 9.10
N VAL A 135 13.44 -0.60 9.83
CA VAL A 135 12.07 -0.49 9.30
C VAL A 135 11.66 0.97 9.13
N ALA A 136 12.06 1.85 10.05
CA ALA A 136 11.84 3.30 9.92
C ALA A 136 12.54 3.89 8.68
N ALA A 137 13.73 3.38 8.32
CA ALA A 137 14.44 3.81 7.12
C ALA A 137 13.81 3.29 5.81
N LEU A 138 13.10 2.15 5.86
CA LEU A 138 12.38 1.60 4.69
C LEU A 138 11.01 2.26 4.47
N ALA A 139 10.32 2.70 5.51
CA ALA A 139 8.97 3.22 5.42
C ALA A 139 8.81 4.39 4.42
N PRO A 140 9.74 5.36 4.33
CA PRO A 140 9.69 6.41 3.30
C PRO A 140 9.75 5.87 1.87
N ALA A 141 10.54 4.81 1.61
CA ALA A 141 10.62 4.20 0.28
C ALA A 141 9.29 3.55 -0.12
N ALA A 142 8.56 2.94 0.82
CA ALA A 142 7.20 2.46 0.59
C ALA A 142 6.24 3.61 0.25
N GLY A 143 6.33 4.75 0.93
CA GLY A 143 5.55 5.94 0.61
C GLY A 143 5.79 6.45 -0.82
N ILE A 144 7.07 6.53 -1.24
CA ILE A 144 7.45 6.90 -2.61
C ILE A 144 6.92 5.88 -3.63
N ALA A 145 6.97 4.58 -3.31
CA ALA A 145 6.44 3.54 -4.20
C ALA A 145 4.93 3.69 -4.40
N VAL A 146 4.18 4.01 -3.35
CA VAL A 146 2.74 4.32 -3.41
C VAL A 146 2.48 5.53 -4.31
N GLU A 147 3.22 6.61 -4.11
CA GLU A 147 3.08 7.83 -4.91
C GLU A 147 3.36 7.57 -6.39
N ASN A 148 4.44 6.87 -6.71
CA ASN A 148 4.79 6.49 -8.07
C ASN A 148 3.70 5.64 -8.73
N ALA A 149 3.16 4.64 -8.02
CA ALA A 149 2.08 3.79 -8.52
C ALA A 149 0.80 4.58 -8.79
N ASN A 150 0.44 5.51 -7.91
CA ASN A 150 -0.72 6.39 -8.08
C ASN A 150 -0.55 7.34 -9.27
N LEU A 151 0.61 8.01 -9.40
CA LEU A 151 0.93 8.86 -10.54
C LEU A 151 0.89 8.09 -11.86
N TYR A 152 1.39 6.87 -11.89
CA TYR A 152 1.33 6.01 -13.07
C TYR A 152 -0.10 5.61 -13.42
N ALA A 153 -0.93 5.25 -12.44
CA ALA A 153 -2.33 4.92 -12.65
C ALA A 153 -3.12 6.13 -13.19
N ASP A 154 -2.89 7.33 -12.65
CA ASP A 154 -3.52 8.57 -13.11
C ASP A 154 -3.06 8.95 -14.52
N SER A 155 -1.78 8.79 -14.84
CA SER A 155 -1.24 9.02 -16.18
C SER A 155 -1.90 8.09 -17.20
N LYS A 156 -2.03 6.80 -16.87
CA LYS A 156 -2.76 5.83 -17.71
C LYS A 156 -4.22 6.18 -17.90
N ARG A 157 -4.90 6.62 -16.85
CA ARG A 157 -6.29 7.06 -16.90
C ARG A 157 -6.44 8.25 -17.85
N THR A 158 -5.58 9.26 -17.70
CA THR A 158 -5.57 10.45 -18.56
C THR A 158 -5.31 10.08 -20.02
N ALA A 159 -4.34 9.23 -20.30
CA ALA A 159 -4.04 8.77 -21.66
C ALA A 159 -5.24 8.05 -22.30
N ARG A 160 -5.95 7.18 -21.54
CA ARG A 160 -7.18 6.53 -22.02
C ARG A 160 -8.28 7.54 -22.35
N TRP A 161 -8.48 8.56 -21.49
CA TRP A 161 -9.43 9.62 -21.72
C TRP A 161 -9.14 10.41 -23.01
N ILE A 162 -7.87 10.77 -23.22
CA ILE A 162 -7.44 11.49 -24.44
C ILE A 162 -7.69 10.62 -25.68
N SER A 163 -7.28 9.36 -25.65
CA SER A 163 -7.50 8.42 -26.75
C SER A 163 -8.98 8.22 -27.08
N ALA A 164 -9.80 8.09 -26.05
CA ALA A 164 -11.25 7.92 -26.17
C ALA A 164 -11.89 9.18 -26.80
N SER A 165 -11.52 10.38 -26.34
CA SER A 165 -11.99 11.66 -26.89
C SER A 165 -11.59 11.82 -28.35
N GLN A 166 -10.37 11.45 -28.72
CA GLN A 166 -9.91 11.48 -30.11
C GLN A 166 -10.72 10.54 -31.00
N SER A 167 -10.94 9.30 -30.56
CA SER A 167 -11.76 8.33 -31.31
C SER A 167 -13.18 8.84 -31.54
N LEU A 168 -13.82 9.40 -30.51
CA LEU A 168 -15.16 9.99 -30.61
C LEU A 168 -15.17 11.12 -31.64
N THR A 169 -14.20 12.04 -31.56
CA THR A 169 -14.11 13.18 -32.49
C THR A 169 -13.93 12.71 -33.94
N THR A 170 -13.06 11.73 -34.16
CA THR A 170 -12.81 11.17 -35.49
C THR A 170 -14.06 10.52 -36.07
N THR A 171 -14.74 9.68 -35.31
CA THR A 171 -15.98 9.01 -35.72
C THR A 171 -17.09 10.01 -36.07
N MET A 172 -17.23 11.06 -35.28
CA MET A 172 -18.21 12.13 -35.57
C MET A 172 -17.87 12.92 -36.83
N LEU A 173 -16.58 13.19 -37.09
CA LEU A 173 -16.13 13.89 -38.30
C LEU A 173 -16.25 13.04 -39.57
N GLU A 174 -16.15 11.72 -39.45
CA GLU A 174 -16.31 10.75 -40.55
C GLU A 174 -17.78 10.55 -40.96
N GLY A 175 -18.71 11.20 -40.24
CA GLY A 175 -20.13 11.21 -40.60
C GLY A 175 -20.91 10.03 -40.01
N ALA A 176 -20.48 9.53 -38.86
CA ALA A 176 -21.25 8.55 -38.08
C ALA A 176 -22.68 9.06 -37.87
N ASP A 177 -23.65 8.19 -37.94
CA ASP A 177 -25.00 8.52 -37.57
C ASP A 177 -25.17 8.68 -36.05
N GLU A 178 -26.33 9.21 -35.63
CA GLU A 178 -26.59 9.51 -34.24
C GLU A 178 -26.53 8.26 -33.35
N GLU A 179 -26.99 7.12 -33.86
CA GLU A 179 -27.04 5.84 -33.13
C GLU A 179 -25.63 5.29 -32.93
N GLU A 180 -24.79 5.29 -33.97
CA GLU A 180 -23.38 4.88 -33.89
C GLU A 180 -22.57 5.76 -32.93
N ALA A 181 -22.80 7.07 -32.94
CA ALA A 181 -22.14 8.00 -32.02
C ALA A 181 -22.53 7.75 -30.56
N LEU A 182 -23.79 7.51 -30.29
CA LEU A 182 -24.29 7.22 -28.95
C LEU A 182 -23.78 5.88 -28.40
N GLU A 183 -23.74 4.85 -29.25
CA GLU A 183 -23.19 3.54 -28.88
C GLU A 183 -21.70 3.65 -28.54
N LEU A 184 -20.94 4.39 -29.35
CA LEU A 184 -19.52 4.62 -29.09
C LEU A 184 -19.29 5.42 -27.80
N ILE A 185 -20.10 6.42 -27.50
CA ILE A 185 -20.06 7.18 -26.25
C ILE A 185 -20.33 6.25 -25.06
N ALA A 186 -21.41 5.46 -25.10
CA ALA A 186 -21.75 4.54 -24.03
C ALA A 186 -20.63 3.52 -23.76
N LYS A 187 -20.08 2.94 -24.81
CA LYS A 187 -18.96 2.02 -24.74
C LYS A 187 -17.72 2.66 -24.13
N THR A 188 -17.34 3.85 -24.61
CA THR A 188 -16.18 4.59 -24.16
C THR A 188 -16.28 4.98 -22.68
N VAL A 189 -17.43 5.51 -22.26
CA VAL A 189 -17.67 5.87 -20.87
C VAL A 189 -17.59 4.66 -19.97
N ARG A 190 -18.19 3.53 -20.36
CA ARG A 190 -18.12 2.27 -19.62
C ARG A 190 -16.68 1.78 -19.44
N GLU A 191 -15.89 1.81 -20.52
CA GLU A 191 -14.48 1.35 -20.49
C GLU A 191 -13.59 2.26 -19.63
N VAL A 192 -13.77 3.58 -19.73
CA VAL A 192 -12.95 4.56 -18.99
C VAL A 192 -13.33 4.62 -17.51
N SER A 193 -14.62 4.48 -17.19
CA SER A 193 -15.10 4.50 -15.81
C SER A 193 -15.01 3.17 -15.09
N HIS A 194 -14.64 2.08 -15.80
CA HIS A 194 -14.71 0.71 -15.30
C HIS A 194 -16.10 0.32 -14.76
N ALA A 195 -17.16 0.91 -15.32
CA ALA A 195 -18.51 0.58 -14.96
C ALA A 195 -18.96 -0.71 -15.68
N ASP A 196 -19.78 -1.51 -14.99
CA ASP A 196 -20.36 -2.73 -15.58
C ASP A 196 -21.38 -2.37 -16.66
N THR A 197 -22.06 -1.22 -16.52
CA THR A 197 -23.13 -0.77 -17.44
C THR A 197 -23.05 0.74 -17.63
N ALA A 198 -23.27 1.20 -18.86
CA ALA A 198 -23.52 2.61 -19.21
C ALA A 198 -24.86 2.71 -19.94
N ILE A 199 -25.67 3.69 -19.58
CA ILE A 199 -26.98 3.94 -20.17
C ILE A 199 -27.04 5.40 -20.64
N ILE A 200 -27.42 5.62 -21.89
CA ILE A 200 -27.71 6.94 -22.42
C ILE A 200 -29.24 7.07 -22.53
N VAL A 201 -29.79 8.11 -21.92
CA VAL A 201 -31.23 8.43 -22.02
C VAL A 201 -31.37 9.69 -22.85
N LEU A 202 -32.08 9.56 -23.95
CA LEU A 202 -32.46 10.68 -24.81
C LEU A 202 -33.85 11.20 -24.40
N GLN A 203 -33.97 12.51 -24.33
CA GLN A 203 -35.25 13.15 -24.11
C GLN A 203 -35.84 13.52 -25.49
N SER A 204 -36.98 12.96 -25.82
CA SER A 204 -37.73 13.27 -27.05
C SER A 204 -38.52 14.57 -26.94
#